data_6e0a35b7159f6446f7c6eac9c88f10c3
#
_entry.id   6e0a35b7159f6446f7c6eac9c88f10c3
#
_cell.length_a   1.000
_cell.length_b   1.000
_cell.length_c   1.000
_cell.angle_alpha   90.00
_cell.angle_beta   90.00
_cell.angle_gamma   90.00
#
_symmetry.space_group_name_H-M   'P 1'
#
loop_
_entity.id
_entity.type
_entity.pdbx_description
1 polymer ?
#
loop_
_entity_poly.entity_id
_entity_poly.type
_entity_poly.pdbx_seq_one_letter_code
_entity_poly.pdbx_strand_id
1 'polypeptide(L)'
;LKPKAFVLTNIFRDQLDRFGEIYTTYDKILKGIRLFPGATVIANADSPIFMRGNLPNPKVYFGFNHLPADGDMKAPHNTDGILSPTDDTVLHYHFMTFGNQGDYFSVTDDFKRPELDYAVTKVNEMTPRFSNFDIDGETYQIEIGGMYNIYNALAAYAVGRYLGVSTEQIHHAFESNAQIFGRQEAVKVNGKE
;
A
#
# COMPACT_ATOMS: atom_id res chain seq x y z
N LEU A 1 -8.07 16.55 -18.72
CA LEU A 1 -7.74 16.55 -17.29
C LEU A 1 -6.23 16.61 -17.12
N LYS A 2 -5.76 17.47 -16.21
CA LYS A 2 -4.34 17.52 -15.82
C LYS A 2 -4.27 17.05 -14.36
N PRO A 3 -3.87 15.80 -14.09
CA PRO A 3 -3.76 15.30 -12.73
C PRO A 3 -2.67 16.06 -11.98
N LYS A 4 -2.91 16.33 -10.70
CA LYS A 4 -1.91 16.89 -9.77
C LYS A 4 -1.14 15.78 -9.07
N ALA A 5 -1.80 14.64 -8.88
CA ALA A 5 -1.19 13.46 -8.28
C ALA A 5 -1.73 12.16 -8.90
N PHE A 6 -0.94 11.11 -8.81
CA PHE A 6 -1.31 9.72 -9.07
C PHE A 6 -1.13 8.94 -7.77
N VAL A 7 -2.11 8.11 -7.44
CA VAL A 7 -2.04 7.28 -6.23
C VAL A 7 -1.94 5.82 -6.63
N LEU A 8 -0.86 5.16 -6.22
CA LEU A 8 -0.57 3.76 -6.49
C LEU A 8 -0.76 2.96 -5.20
N THR A 9 -1.88 2.29 -5.07
CA THR A 9 -2.25 1.55 -3.86
C THR A 9 -1.80 0.09 -3.92
N ASN A 10 -2.37 -0.69 -4.85
CA ASN A 10 -2.09 -2.11 -5.05
C ASN A 10 -2.30 -2.51 -6.50
N ILE A 11 -1.53 -3.50 -6.95
CA ILE A 11 -1.77 -4.24 -8.19
C ILE A 11 -1.72 -5.74 -7.83
N PHE A 12 -2.82 -6.44 -8.09
CA PHE A 12 -2.91 -7.89 -7.92
C PHE A 12 -3.30 -8.54 -9.26
N ARG A 13 -3.05 -9.84 -9.37
CA ARG A 13 -3.57 -10.63 -10.48
C ARG A 13 -5.10 -10.65 -10.40
N ASP A 14 -5.73 -9.97 -11.35
CA ASP A 14 -7.16 -10.00 -11.54
C ASP A 14 -7.48 -9.89 -13.03
N GLN A 15 -8.42 -10.70 -13.52
CA GLN A 15 -8.87 -10.69 -14.90
C GLN A 15 -7.70 -10.71 -15.93
N LEU A 16 -6.77 -11.66 -15.78
CA LEU A 16 -5.58 -11.80 -16.63
C LEU A 16 -5.91 -11.90 -18.12
N ASP A 17 -7.03 -12.55 -18.45
CA ASP A 17 -7.58 -12.65 -19.80
C ASP A 17 -7.90 -11.29 -20.41
N ARG A 18 -8.23 -10.31 -19.60
CA ARG A 18 -8.63 -8.96 -20.04
C ARG A 18 -7.50 -7.94 -19.98
N PHE A 19 -6.67 -7.98 -18.95
CA PHE A 19 -5.65 -6.95 -18.69
C PHE A 19 -4.23 -7.43 -18.93
N GLY A 20 -4.01 -8.74 -19.03
CA GLY A 20 -2.69 -9.36 -19.16
C GLY A 20 -1.94 -9.44 -17.82
N GLU A 21 -0.68 -9.82 -17.89
CA GLU A 21 0.18 -9.98 -16.72
C GLU A 21 0.37 -8.66 -15.94
N ILE A 22 0.62 -8.78 -14.64
CA ILE A 22 0.76 -7.65 -13.71
C ILE A 22 1.78 -6.61 -14.19
N TYR A 23 2.91 -7.04 -14.74
CA TYR A 23 3.93 -6.15 -15.29
C TYR A 23 3.43 -5.35 -16.50
N THR A 24 2.68 -6.00 -17.39
CA THR A 24 2.07 -5.33 -18.55
C THR A 24 1.08 -4.26 -18.12
N THR A 25 0.30 -4.55 -17.08
CA THR A 25 -0.66 -3.59 -16.51
C THR A 25 0.09 -2.41 -15.90
N TYR A 26 1.14 -2.67 -15.13
CA TYR A 26 1.96 -1.61 -14.54
C TYR A 26 2.64 -0.74 -15.60
N ASP A 27 3.18 -1.33 -16.67
CA ASP A 27 3.77 -0.57 -17.78
C ASP A 27 2.79 0.39 -18.45
N LYS A 28 1.50 -0.01 -18.57
CA LYS A 28 0.45 0.89 -19.08
C LYS A 28 0.21 2.06 -18.12
N ILE A 29 0.22 1.81 -16.80
CA ILE A 29 0.11 2.85 -15.77
C ILE A 29 1.30 3.80 -15.87
N LEU A 30 2.53 3.30 -15.94
CA LEU A 30 3.75 4.11 -16.08
C LEU A 30 3.71 5.00 -17.33
N LYS A 31 3.24 4.48 -18.46
CA LYS A 31 3.05 5.28 -19.68
C LYS A 31 2.10 6.46 -19.45
N GLY A 32 1.00 6.22 -18.73
CA GLY A 32 0.05 7.29 -18.36
C GLY A 32 0.69 8.35 -17.45
N ILE A 33 1.43 7.93 -16.42
CA ILE A 33 2.09 8.83 -15.46
C ILE A 33 3.15 9.70 -16.16
N ARG A 34 3.94 9.13 -17.06
CA ARG A 34 4.99 9.85 -17.83
C ARG A 34 4.48 11.00 -18.68
N LEU A 35 3.19 11.02 -19.02
CA LEU A 35 2.57 12.15 -19.73
C LEU A 35 2.46 13.41 -18.85
N PHE A 36 2.60 13.26 -17.53
CA PHE A 36 2.42 14.34 -16.55
C PHE A 36 3.60 14.37 -15.55
N PRO A 37 4.82 14.71 -16.00
CA PRO A 37 6.03 14.63 -15.17
C PRO A 37 6.03 15.55 -13.95
N GLY A 38 5.18 16.61 -13.96
CA GLY A 38 5.01 17.50 -12.82
C GLY A 38 3.97 17.05 -11.79
N ALA A 39 3.24 15.94 -12.04
CA ALA A 39 2.31 15.39 -11.06
C ALA A 39 3.06 14.56 -10.02
N THR A 40 2.67 14.64 -8.76
CA THR A 40 3.27 13.82 -7.68
C THR A 40 2.76 12.39 -7.76
N VAL A 41 3.65 11.41 -7.56
CA VAL A 41 3.28 9.99 -7.42
C VAL A 41 3.28 9.66 -5.93
N ILE A 42 2.10 9.36 -5.40
CA ILE A 42 1.90 8.89 -4.03
C ILE A 42 1.78 7.36 -4.10
N ALA A 43 2.79 6.63 -3.64
CA ALA A 43 2.91 5.21 -3.90
C ALA A 43 3.08 4.38 -2.62
N ASN A 44 2.43 3.23 -2.61
CA ASN A 44 2.71 2.18 -1.65
C ASN A 44 4.11 1.62 -1.88
N ALA A 45 5.06 2.02 -1.03
CA ALA A 45 6.46 1.60 -1.14
C ALA A 45 6.69 0.14 -0.74
N ASP A 46 5.79 -0.45 0.03
CA ASP A 46 5.85 -1.86 0.41
C ASP A 46 5.58 -2.81 -0.77
N SER A 47 5.10 -2.27 -1.90
CA SER A 47 4.86 -3.03 -3.13
C SER A 47 6.04 -2.89 -4.09
N PRO A 48 6.89 -3.93 -4.25
CA PRO A 48 8.11 -3.84 -5.07
C PRO A 48 7.84 -3.45 -6.53
N ILE A 49 6.68 -3.83 -7.07
CA ILE A 49 6.33 -3.56 -8.46
C ILE A 49 6.29 -2.06 -8.76
N PHE A 50 5.86 -1.22 -7.81
CA PHE A 50 5.78 0.22 -8.00
C PHE A 50 7.14 0.91 -8.05
N MET A 51 8.17 0.24 -7.54
CA MET A 51 9.54 0.76 -7.51
C MET A 51 10.36 0.36 -8.74
N ARG A 52 9.83 -0.52 -9.61
CA ARG A 52 10.53 -0.98 -10.83
C ARG A 52 10.64 0.09 -11.92
N GLY A 53 9.84 1.13 -11.88
CA GLY A 53 9.79 2.17 -12.92
C GLY A 53 10.57 3.41 -12.52
N ASN A 54 11.53 3.82 -13.37
CA ASN A 54 12.14 5.13 -13.18
C ASN A 54 11.17 6.23 -13.69
N LEU A 55 10.56 6.96 -12.76
CA LEU A 55 9.69 8.09 -13.01
C LEU A 55 10.36 9.38 -12.57
N PRO A 56 10.36 10.45 -13.42
CA PRO A 56 10.91 11.75 -13.06
C PRO A 56 10.03 12.54 -12.07
N ASN A 57 8.85 12.05 -11.80
CA ASN A 57 7.84 12.68 -10.96
C ASN A 57 8.32 12.87 -9.52
N PRO A 58 7.92 13.94 -8.81
CA PRO A 58 8.00 14.00 -7.35
C PRO A 58 7.29 12.80 -6.73
N LYS A 59 7.82 12.27 -5.64
CA LYS A 59 7.32 11.05 -5.00
C LYS A 59 6.99 11.29 -3.54
N VAL A 60 5.93 10.63 -3.09
CA VAL A 60 5.56 10.48 -1.68
C VAL A 60 5.32 9.00 -1.45
N TYR A 61 5.99 8.43 -0.46
CA TYR A 61 5.96 7.02 -0.17
C TYR A 61 5.24 6.72 1.13
N PHE A 62 4.36 5.71 1.11
CA PHE A 62 3.71 5.21 2.29
C PHE A 62 3.88 3.70 2.42
N GLY A 63 3.82 3.19 3.65
CA GLY A 63 3.98 1.77 3.95
C GLY A 63 4.00 1.50 5.45
N PHE A 64 4.47 0.32 5.84
CA PHE A 64 4.61 -0.07 7.23
C PHE A 64 6.07 0.00 7.67
N ASN A 65 6.35 0.62 8.82
CA ASN A 65 7.70 0.68 9.39
C ASN A 65 7.88 -0.27 10.57
N HIS A 66 6.81 -0.91 11.02
CA HIS A 66 6.92 -1.81 12.15
C HIS A 66 5.96 -2.98 12.06
N LEU A 67 6.51 -4.11 11.73
CA LEU A 67 6.15 -5.42 12.27
C LEU A 67 7.41 -5.96 12.90
N PRO A 68 7.34 -6.89 13.86
CA PRO A 68 8.54 -7.52 14.38
C PRO A 68 9.39 -7.94 13.18
N ALA A 69 10.56 -7.34 13.05
CA ALA A 69 11.48 -7.70 11.98
C ALA A 69 12.01 -9.09 12.32
N ASP A 70 11.50 -10.08 11.62
CA ASP A 70 11.87 -11.48 11.85
C ASP A 70 13.16 -11.85 11.10
N GLY A 71 13.88 -10.86 10.56
CA GLY A 71 15.14 -11.05 9.89
C GLY A 71 15.00 -11.22 8.38
N ASP A 72 15.88 -12.00 7.78
CA ASP A 72 15.93 -12.22 6.33
C ASP A 72 14.94 -13.32 5.92
N MET A 73 13.85 -12.92 5.25
CA MET A 73 12.86 -13.84 4.69
C MET A 73 12.90 -13.78 3.18
N LYS A 74 13.13 -14.91 2.53
CA LYS A 74 12.99 -15.02 1.08
C LYS A 74 11.51 -14.98 0.68
N ALA A 75 11.17 -14.23 -0.37
CA ALA A 75 9.81 -14.17 -0.86
C ALA A 75 9.25 -15.55 -1.25
N PRO A 76 7.97 -15.84 -0.99
CA PRO A 76 7.34 -17.10 -1.40
C PRO A 76 7.32 -17.27 -2.93
N HIS A 77 7.59 -18.48 -3.42
CA HIS A 77 7.71 -18.77 -4.86
C HIS A 77 6.47 -18.48 -5.71
N ASN A 78 5.30 -18.38 -5.10
CA ASN A 78 4.02 -18.19 -5.81
C ASN A 78 3.50 -16.75 -5.73
N THR A 79 4.37 -15.78 -5.46
CA THR A 79 3.99 -14.37 -5.29
C THR A 79 4.49 -13.56 -6.47
N ASP A 80 3.66 -12.66 -6.99
CA ASP A 80 4.04 -11.78 -8.09
C ASP A 80 4.80 -10.53 -7.62
N GLY A 81 5.59 -9.95 -8.51
CA GLY A 81 6.26 -8.67 -8.26
C GLY A 81 7.42 -8.74 -7.29
N ILE A 82 7.95 -9.92 -7.03
CA ILE A 82 8.99 -10.20 -6.04
C ILE A 82 10.40 -10.37 -6.63
N LEU A 83 10.58 -10.00 -7.87
CA LEU A 83 11.89 -10.11 -8.52
C LEU A 83 12.56 -8.75 -8.58
N SER A 84 13.88 -8.71 -8.38
CA SER A 84 14.68 -7.52 -8.66
C SER A 84 14.51 -7.10 -10.13
N PRO A 85 14.36 -5.81 -10.43
CA PRO A 85 14.26 -5.35 -11.81
C PRO A 85 15.57 -5.42 -12.59
N THR A 86 16.69 -5.67 -11.91
CA THR A 86 18.03 -5.63 -12.50
C THR A 86 18.48 -7.01 -13.01
N ASP A 87 18.24 -8.07 -12.23
CA ASP A 87 18.78 -9.39 -12.49
C ASP A 87 17.77 -10.54 -12.30
N ASP A 88 16.50 -10.19 -12.07
CA ASP A 88 15.40 -11.14 -11.82
C ASP A 88 15.62 -12.09 -10.63
N THR A 89 16.52 -11.75 -9.69
CA THR A 89 16.65 -12.50 -8.45
C THR A 89 15.47 -12.26 -7.52
N VAL A 90 15.12 -13.27 -6.71
CA VAL A 90 14.02 -13.18 -5.75
C VAL A 90 14.41 -12.24 -4.62
N LEU A 91 13.54 -11.27 -4.34
CA LEU A 91 13.71 -10.32 -3.24
C LEU A 91 13.61 -11.00 -1.87
N HIS A 92 14.34 -10.45 -0.93
CA HIS A 92 14.29 -10.78 0.48
C HIS A 92 13.50 -9.70 1.24
N TYR A 93 13.03 -10.02 2.44
CA TYR A 93 12.22 -9.11 3.26
C TYR A 93 12.72 -9.11 4.69
N HIS A 94 12.81 -7.93 5.30
CA HIS A 94 12.94 -7.83 6.75
C HIS A 94 11.63 -8.24 7.43
N PHE A 95 10.49 -7.86 6.85
CA PHE A 95 9.16 -8.35 7.21
C PHE A 95 8.21 -8.28 6.01
N MET A 96 7.17 -9.10 6.05
CA MET A 96 6.05 -9.08 5.09
C MET A 96 4.75 -8.76 5.83
N THR A 97 3.92 -7.90 5.25
CA THR A 97 2.63 -7.49 5.83
C THR A 97 1.47 -8.23 5.22
N PHE A 98 1.31 -8.14 3.91
CA PHE A 98 0.20 -8.73 3.17
C PHE A 98 0.63 -9.07 1.73
N GLY A 99 0.46 -10.34 1.34
CA GLY A 99 0.87 -10.79 0.00
C GLY A 99 2.39 -10.65 -0.20
N ASN A 100 2.78 -9.81 -1.17
CA ASN A 100 4.17 -9.48 -1.48
C ASN A 100 4.60 -8.10 -0.95
N GLN A 101 3.82 -7.51 -0.07
CA GLN A 101 4.10 -6.18 0.47
C GLN A 101 4.89 -6.28 1.77
N GLY A 102 5.83 -5.37 1.94
CA GLY A 102 6.67 -5.32 3.13
C GLY A 102 7.97 -4.57 2.92
N ASP A 103 8.89 -4.72 3.85
CA ASP A 103 10.22 -4.12 3.76
C ASP A 103 11.19 -5.05 3.02
N TYR A 104 11.23 -4.89 1.70
CA TYR A 104 12.03 -5.73 0.80
C TYR A 104 13.38 -5.13 0.46
N PHE A 105 14.30 -6.03 0.10
CA PHE A 105 15.63 -5.69 -0.43
C PHE A 105 16.13 -6.80 -1.37
N SER A 106 17.05 -6.43 -2.27
CA SER A 106 17.82 -7.37 -3.06
C SER A 106 19.11 -7.74 -2.32
N VAL A 107 19.56 -8.98 -2.48
CA VAL A 107 20.87 -9.44 -1.97
C VAL A 107 21.97 -9.37 -3.03
N THR A 108 21.62 -9.05 -4.28
CA THR A 108 22.52 -9.03 -5.43
C THR A 108 22.78 -7.63 -5.99
N ASP A 109 21.89 -6.67 -5.65
CA ASP A 109 21.98 -5.29 -6.10
C ASP A 109 21.47 -4.31 -5.04
N ASP A 110 21.41 -3.02 -5.36
CA ASP A 110 20.94 -1.96 -4.45
C ASP A 110 19.43 -1.76 -4.46
N PHE A 111 18.65 -2.62 -5.12
CA PHE A 111 17.21 -2.50 -5.17
C PHE A 111 16.59 -2.83 -3.81
N LYS A 112 15.93 -1.84 -3.23
CA LYS A 112 15.29 -1.96 -1.92
C LYS A 112 14.12 -1.01 -1.80
N ARG A 113 13.31 -1.24 -0.79
CA ARG A 113 12.24 -0.32 -0.43
C ARG A 113 12.81 1.07 -0.10
N PRO A 114 12.27 2.15 -0.68
CA PRO A 114 12.64 3.51 -0.30
C PRO A 114 12.19 3.85 1.13
N GLU A 115 12.76 4.92 1.69
CA GLU A 115 12.27 5.51 2.92
C GLU A 115 10.83 6.00 2.77
N LEU A 116 10.05 5.89 3.84
CA LEU A 116 8.64 6.26 3.85
C LEU A 116 8.45 7.69 4.34
N ASP A 117 7.61 8.44 3.65
CA ASP A 117 7.14 9.76 4.12
C ASP A 117 6.03 9.60 5.18
N TYR A 118 5.20 8.53 5.05
CA TYR A 118 4.13 8.21 5.99
C TYR A 118 4.12 6.72 6.30
N ALA A 119 4.13 6.37 7.57
CA ALA A 119 4.27 4.99 7.98
C ALA A 119 3.25 4.55 9.05
N VAL A 120 2.66 3.37 8.86
CA VAL A 120 2.07 2.65 9.98
C VAL A 120 3.21 2.12 10.84
N THR A 121 3.26 2.58 12.08
CA THR A 121 4.32 2.23 13.02
C THR A 121 3.92 1.13 13.99
N LYS A 122 2.61 0.86 14.12
CA LYS A 122 2.09 -0.21 14.97
C LYS A 122 0.66 -0.57 14.57
N VAL A 123 0.31 -1.84 14.62
CA VAL A 123 -1.06 -2.32 14.61
C VAL A 123 -1.41 -2.71 16.05
N ASN A 124 -2.30 -1.94 16.69
CA ASN A 124 -2.66 -2.12 18.09
C ASN A 124 -3.70 -3.23 18.25
N GLU A 125 -4.73 -3.20 17.40
CA GLU A 125 -5.77 -4.21 17.38
C GLU A 125 -6.37 -4.33 15.97
N MET A 126 -6.68 -5.54 15.57
CA MET A 126 -7.33 -5.83 14.30
C MET A 126 -8.37 -6.93 14.50
N THR A 127 -9.63 -6.61 14.28
CA THR A 127 -10.76 -7.52 14.32
C THR A 127 -11.44 -7.57 12.95
N PRO A 128 -12.40 -8.45 12.70
CA PRO A 128 -13.18 -8.36 11.45
C PRO A 128 -13.97 -7.06 11.29
N ARG A 129 -14.25 -6.34 12.38
CA ARG A 129 -15.12 -5.15 12.39
C ARG A 129 -14.37 -3.84 12.39
N PHE A 130 -13.17 -3.79 12.96
CA PHE A 130 -12.37 -2.58 13.03
C PHE A 130 -10.87 -2.89 13.05
N SER A 131 -10.09 -1.87 12.73
CA SER A 131 -8.64 -1.88 12.90
C SER A 131 -8.20 -0.62 13.62
N ASN A 132 -7.35 -0.79 14.65
CA ASN A 132 -6.72 0.30 15.40
C ASN A 132 -5.20 0.22 15.19
N PHE A 133 -4.61 1.33 14.77
CA PHE A 133 -3.20 1.39 14.37
C PHE A 133 -2.63 2.79 14.52
N ASP A 134 -1.31 2.87 14.62
CA ASP A 134 -0.60 4.14 14.73
C ASP A 134 0.02 4.51 13.37
N ILE A 135 -0.17 5.77 12.95
CA ILE A 135 0.55 6.39 11.84
C ILE A 135 1.41 7.50 12.42
N ASP A 136 2.73 7.42 12.22
CA ASP A 136 3.70 8.43 12.66
C ASP A 136 3.55 8.82 14.15
N GLY A 137 3.12 7.87 14.98
CA GLY A 137 2.97 8.02 16.43
C GLY A 137 1.59 8.50 16.90
N GLU A 138 0.66 8.77 16.01
CA GLU A 138 -0.74 9.08 16.34
C GLU A 138 -1.64 7.86 16.09
N THR A 139 -2.58 7.58 17.00
CA THR A 139 -3.47 6.42 16.92
C THR A 139 -4.72 6.73 16.11
N TYR A 140 -5.04 5.84 15.16
CA TYR A 140 -6.23 5.91 14.31
C TYR A 140 -7.06 4.64 14.41
N GLN A 141 -8.36 4.77 14.17
CA GLN A 141 -9.28 3.63 14.06
C GLN A 141 -10.13 3.76 12.80
N ILE A 142 -10.35 2.63 12.15
CA ILE A 142 -11.30 2.49 11.04
C ILE A 142 -12.29 1.38 11.37
N GLU A 143 -13.57 1.57 11.04
CA GLU A 143 -14.68 0.65 11.32
C GLU A 143 -14.74 -0.50 10.29
N ILE A 144 -13.58 -1.04 9.94
CA ILE A 144 -13.41 -2.19 9.06
C ILE A 144 -12.11 -2.90 9.38
N GLY A 145 -12.12 -4.23 9.41
CA GLY A 145 -10.94 -5.03 9.71
C GLY A 145 -10.12 -5.41 8.48
N GLY A 146 -8.90 -5.83 8.74
CA GLY A 146 -8.02 -6.41 7.75
C GLY A 146 -6.87 -5.52 7.30
N MET A 147 -5.71 -6.15 7.11
CA MET A 147 -4.45 -5.47 6.77
C MET A 147 -4.56 -4.61 5.49
N TYR A 148 -5.26 -5.10 4.47
CA TYR A 148 -5.46 -4.34 3.24
C TYR A 148 -6.28 -3.07 3.44
N ASN A 149 -7.19 -3.04 4.43
CA ASN A 149 -7.95 -1.84 4.77
C ASN A 149 -7.09 -0.82 5.52
N ILE A 150 -6.12 -1.26 6.31
CA ILE A 150 -5.12 -0.38 6.90
C ILE A 150 -4.28 0.27 5.79
N TYR A 151 -3.86 -0.47 4.75
CA TYR A 151 -3.19 0.13 3.59
C TYR A 151 -4.06 1.15 2.85
N ASN A 152 -5.36 0.88 2.70
CA ASN A 152 -6.29 1.82 2.08
C ASN A 152 -6.42 3.11 2.91
N ALA A 153 -6.53 2.98 4.24
CA ALA A 153 -6.55 4.12 5.15
C ALA A 153 -5.25 4.92 5.11
N LEU A 154 -4.11 4.23 5.11
CA LEU A 154 -2.80 4.87 4.99
C LEU A 154 -2.63 5.61 3.65
N ALA A 155 -3.13 5.05 2.56
CA ALA A 155 -3.15 5.73 1.27
C ALA A 155 -4.03 7.00 1.31
N ALA A 156 -5.22 6.91 1.93
CA ALA A 156 -6.09 8.07 2.12
C ALA A 156 -5.43 9.13 3.03
N TYR A 157 -4.75 8.70 4.10
CA TYR A 157 -3.95 9.58 4.95
C TYR A 157 -2.88 10.31 4.14
N ALA A 158 -2.06 9.59 3.37
CA ALA A 158 -0.98 10.18 2.56
C ALA A 158 -1.51 11.21 1.55
N VAL A 159 -2.65 10.92 0.91
CA VAL A 159 -3.32 11.86 0.00
C VAL A 159 -3.84 13.08 0.76
N GLY A 160 -4.49 12.90 1.90
CA GLY A 160 -4.97 13.98 2.75
C GLY A 160 -3.84 14.92 3.17
N ARG A 161 -2.74 14.37 3.65
CA ARG A 161 -1.52 15.14 4.04
C ARG A 161 -0.92 15.88 2.85
N TYR A 162 -0.83 15.24 1.69
CA TYR A 162 -0.39 15.88 0.45
C TYR A 162 -1.26 17.07 0.06
N LEU A 163 -2.57 16.99 0.29
CA LEU A 163 -3.52 18.07 0.03
C LEU A 163 -3.57 19.15 1.13
N GLY A 164 -2.81 19.00 2.20
CA GLY A 164 -2.76 19.93 3.32
C GLY A 164 -3.86 19.74 4.35
N VAL A 165 -4.55 18.59 4.34
CA VAL A 165 -5.53 18.23 5.38
C VAL A 165 -4.79 17.96 6.70
N SER A 166 -5.30 18.50 7.81
CA SER A 166 -4.70 18.28 9.14
C SER A 166 -4.91 16.86 9.63
N THR A 167 -4.04 16.39 10.53
CA THR A 167 -4.20 15.07 11.18
C THR A 167 -5.51 14.97 11.94
N GLU A 168 -5.94 16.03 12.61
CA GLU A 168 -7.23 16.12 13.30
C GLU A 168 -8.44 15.91 12.37
N GLN A 169 -8.41 16.53 11.18
CA GLN A 169 -9.46 16.35 10.17
C GLN A 169 -9.48 14.93 9.62
N ILE A 170 -8.31 14.31 9.41
CA ILE A 170 -8.20 12.92 8.97
C ILE A 170 -8.72 11.98 10.06
N HIS A 171 -8.37 12.24 11.33
CA HIS A 171 -8.85 11.47 12.47
C HIS A 171 -10.39 11.46 12.51
N HIS A 172 -11.00 12.63 12.46
CA HIS A 172 -12.46 12.77 12.43
C HIS A 172 -13.08 12.05 11.21
N ALA A 173 -12.43 12.11 10.03
CA ALA A 173 -12.92 11.43 8.84
C ALA A 173 -12.89 9.90 8.99
N PHE A 174 -11.86 9.34 9.62
CA PHE A 174 -11.77 7.90 9.86
C PHE A 174 -12.81 7.41 10.89
N GLU A 175 -13.01 8.16 11.97
CA GLU A 175 -14.05 7.87 12.97
C GLU A 175 -15.47 7.96 12.41
N SER A 176 -15.73 8.92 11.53
CA SER A 176 -17.06 9.17 10.95
C SER A 176 -17.40 8.29 9.75
N ASN A 177 -16.45 7.49 9.26
CA ASN A 177 -16.64 6.68 8.07
C ASN A 177 -17.52 5.45 8.36
N ALA A 178 -18.79 5.54 7.98
CA ALA A 178 -19.72 4.41 8.06
C ALA A 178 -19.27 3.29 7.09
N GLN A 179 -19.57 2.03 7.44
CA GLN A 179 -19.31 0.86 6.61
C GLN A 179 -19.80 1.07 5.18
N ILE A 180 -18.91 0.88 4.22
CA ILE A 180 -19.25 0.98 2.80
C ILE A 180 -20.00 -0.30 2.41
N PHE A 181 -21.21 -0.13 1.88
CA PHE A 181 -22.04 -1.21 1.35
C PHE A 181 -21.25 -2.14 0.40
N GLY A 182 -21.42 -3.45 0.60
CA GLY A 182 -20.81 -4.48 -0.25
C GLY A 182 -19.35 -4.86 0.10
N ARG A 183 -18.79 -4.35 1.21
CA ARG A 183 -17.47 -4.78 1.70
C ARG A 183 -17.55 -5.11 3.19
N GLN A 184 -17.40 -6.40 3.54
CA GLN A 184 -17.45 -6.93 4.93
C GLN A 184 -18.69 -6.46 5.72
N GLU A 185 -19.85 -6.45 5.08
CA GLU A 185 -21.09 -6.06 5.71
C GLU A 185 -21.53 -7.15 6.71
N ALA A 186 -21.74 -6.75 7.97
CA ALA A 186 -22.30 -7.64 8.97
C ALA A 186 -23.83 -7.68 8.81
N VAL A 187 -24.36 -8.82 8.37
CA VAL A 187 -25.82 -9.02 8.20
C VAL A 187 -26.35 -9.87 9.34
N LYS A 188 -27.25 -9.30 10.14
CA LYS A 188 -27.96 -10.08 11.17
C LYS A 188 -29.09 -10.90 10.55
N VAL A 189 -28.94 -12.23 10.59
CA VAL A 189 -29.99 -13.18 10.18
C VAL A 189 -30.46 -13.96 11.39
N ASN A 190 -31.74 -13.83 11.75
CA ASN A 190 -32.38 -14.53 12.90
C ASN A 190 -31.61 -14.35 14.22
N GLY A 191 -31.08 -13.15 14.48
CA GLY A 191 -30.36 -12.84 15.72
C GLY A 191 -28.94 -13.39 15.79
N LYS A 192 -28.42 -13.97 14.70
CA LYS A 192 -27.02 -14.37 14.51
C LYS A 192 -26.36 -13.45 13.50
N GLU A 193 -25.16 -13.03 13.82
CA GLU A 193 -24.29 -12.24 12.97
C GLU A 193 -23.35 -13.13 12.18
#